data_9ba8ec700240f2693f3a5498228762d5
#
_entry.id   9ba8ec700240f2693f3a5498228762d5
#
_cell.length_a   1.000
_cell.length_b   1.000
_cell.length_c   1.000
_cell.angle_alpha   90.00
_cell.angle_beta   90.00
_cell.angle_gamma   90.00
#
_symmetry.space_group_name_H-M   'P 1'
#
loop_
_entity.id
_entity.type
_entity.pdbx_description
1 polymer ?
#
loop_
_entity_poly.entity_id
_entity_poly.type
_entity_poly.pdbx_seq_one_letter_code
_entity_poly.pdbx_strand_id
1 'polypeptide(L)'
;MVSLPIMNRIILMLVALAMLGSCTSKGERKTRAKSPTIDLLLKTTPVKDQGKSSLCWVFAMLATIETEHLMRGDSVNLSTAYVSRMALRQRMQSTYLERGTHPLHLRGMASNALTAIADYGVLAHDTYQVENSSIFGVLTKKVHNVCKLAIAQHEGLDRLNEHFESLADLSLGALPKAQFMLGAEYTFGEFGRSVCRRDEYV
;
A
#
# COMPACT_ATOMS: atom_id res chain seq x y z
N MET A 1 -10.17 -62.20 -30.20
CA MET A 1 -11.24 -61.39 -29.59
C MET A 1 -11.91 -62.25 -28.54
N VAL A 2 -11.58 -62.01 -27.26
CA VAL A 2 -12.12 -62.82 -26.15
C VAL A 2 -13.49 -62.26 -25.79
N SER A 3 -14.57 -63.03 -26.01
CA SER A 3 -15.92 -62.64 -25.65
C SER A 3 -16.08 -62.78 -24.13
N LEU A 4 -16.22 -61.67 -23.42
CA LEU A 4 -16.58 -61.72 -22.02
C LEU A 4 -17.90 -62.41 -21.83
N PRO A 5 -18.04 -63.34 -20.86
CA PRO A 5 -19.31 -64.05 -20.59
C PRO A 5 -20.40 -63.03 -20.24
N ILE A 6 -21.62 -63.35 -20.68
CA ILE A 6 -22.81 -62.47 -20.60
C ILE A 6 -23.00 -61.92 -19.16
N MET A 7 -22.64 -62.70 -18.14
CA MET A 7 -22.71 -62.30 -16.74
C MET A 7 -21.79 -61.11 -16.41
N ASN A 8 -20.57 -61.04 -16.97
CA ASN A 8 -19.67 -59.89 -16.77
C ASN A 8 -20.16 -58.64 -17.48
N ARG A 9 -20.87 -58.74 -18.58
CA ARG A 9 -21.47 -57.58 -19.26
C ARG A 9 -22.65 -57.01 -18.46
N ILE A 10 -23.44 -57.87 -17.82
CA ILE A 10 -24.56 -57.45 -16.95
C ILE A 10 -24.00 -56.75 -15.71
N ILE A 11 -22.95 -57.29 -15.07
CA ILE A 11 -22.29 -56.66 -13.92
C ILE A 11 -21.68 -55.30 -14.28
N LEU A 12 -21.03 -55.18 -15.44
CA LEU A 12 -20.48 -53.89 -15.92
C LEU A 12 -21.59 -52.88 -16.20
N MET A 13 -22.74 -53.28 -16.76
CA MET A 13 -23.88 -52.38 -16.96
C MET A 13 -24.51 -51.94 -15.62
N LEU A 14 -24.63 -52.82 -14.63
CA LEU A 14 -25.14 -52.46 -13.31
C LEU A 14 -24.21 -51.50 -12.57
N VAL A 15 -22.90 -51.70 -12.66
CA VAL A 15 -21.93 -50.80 -12.07
C VAL A 15 -21.95 -49.41 -12.75
N ALA A 16 -22.06 -49.38 -14.09
CA ALA A 16 -22.19 -48.12 -14.83
C ALA A 16 -23.51 -47.38 -14.49
N LEU A 17 -24.61 -48.10 -14.33
CA LEU A 17 -25.88 -47.50 -13.88
C LEU A 17 -25.82 -46.96 -12.45
N ALA A 18 -25.11 -47.64 -11.55
CA ALA A 18 -24.91 -47.19 -10.18
C ALA A 18 -24.05 -45.92 -10.10
N MET A 19 -23.06 -45.78 -11.00
CA MET A 19 -22.23 -44.57 -11.08
C MET A 19 -23.01 -43.35 -11.61
N LEU A 20 -24.02 -43.56 -12.47
CA LEU A 20 -24.89 -42.48 -12.99
C LEU A 20 -25.90 -41.99 -11.94
N GLY A 21 -26.23 -42.79 -10.95
CA GLY A 21 -27.15 -42.40 -9.86
C GLY A 21 -26.50 -41.55 -8.74
N SER A 22 -25.18 -41.40 -8.74
CA SER A 22 -24.44 -40.67 -7.68
C SER A 22 -24.48 -39.14 -7.80
N CYS A 23 -25.14 -38.61 -8.83
CA CYS A 23 -25.36 -37.16 -8.99
C CYS A 23 -26.76 -36.74 -8.53
N THR A 24 -27.22 -37.20 -7.35
CA THR A 24 -28.45 -36.69 -6.81
C THR A 24 -28.17 -35.59 -5.81
N SER A 25 -28.53 -34.39 -6.24
CA SER A 25 -29.03 -33.25 -5.44
C SER A 25 -28.28 -33.00 -4.11
N LYS A 26 -27.23 -32.18 -4.19
CA LYS A 26 -27.00 -31.23 -3.09
C LYS A 26 -28.29 -30.44 -2.93
N GLY A 27 -29.09 -30.81 -1.95
CA GLY A 27 -30.13 -29.94 -1.45
C GLY A 27 -29.46 -28.60 -1.13
N GLU A 28 -29.79 -27.58 -1.89
CA GLU A 28 -29.48 -26.20 -1.52
C GLU A 28 -30.09 -25.98 -0.13
N ARG A 29 -29.30 -26.20 0.92
CA ARG A 29 -29.50 -25.48 2.16
C ARG A 29 -29.32 -24.02 1.79
N LYS A 30 -30.39 -23.34 1.41
CA LYS A 30 -30.50 -21.88 1.49
C LYS A 30 -30.34 -21.51 2.96
N THR A 31 -29.12 -21.53 3.45
CA THR A 31 -28.76 -20.73 4.60
C THR A 31 -29.00 -19.32 4.15
N ARG A 32 -30.14 -18.78 4.55
CA ARG A 32 -30.45 -17.35 4.44
C ARG A 32 -29.29 -16.66 5.12
N ALA A 33 -28.32 -16.20 4.28
CA ALA A 33 -27.18 -15.46 4.79
C ALA A 33 -27.79 -14.29 5.57
N LYS A 34 -27.61 -14.27 6.89
CA LYS A 34 -27.98 -13.12 7.69
C LYS A 34 -27.24 -11.94 7.06
N SER A 35 -28.00 -10.95 6.60
CA SER A 35 -27.39 -9.70 6.16
C SER A 35 -26.48 -9.21 7.27
N PRO A 36 -25.20 -8.87 6.98
CA PRO A 36 -24.33 -8.32 8.00
C PRO A 36 -24.98 -7.08 8.59
N THR A 37 -25.07 -7.02 9.92
CA THR A 37 -25.50 -5.82 10.65
C THR A 37 -24.26 -5.00 10.96
N ILE A 38 -24.34 -3.70 10.74
CA ILE A 38 -23.29 -2.76 11.13
C ILE A 38 -23.52 -2.40 12.58
N ASP A 39 -22.69 -2.90 13.48
CA ASP A 39 -22.78 -2.62 14.92
C ASP A 39 -22.13 -1.27 15.26
N LEU A 40 -21.05 -0.91 14.54
CA LEU A 40 -20.33 0.34 14.71
C LEU A 40 -19.83 0.83 13.35
N LEU A 41 -20.15 2.09 13.01
CA LEU A 41 -19.62 2.77 11.84
C LEU A 41 -18.64 3.86 12.30
N LEU A 42 -17.37 3.66 12.07
CA LEU A 42 -16.34 4.66 12.34
C LEU A 42 -16.42 5.79 11.31
N LYS A 43 -16.19 7.03 11.77
CA LYS A 43 -16.01 8.16 10.87
C LYS A 43 -14.71 8.01 10.10
N THR A 44 -14.71 8.36 8.84
CA THR A 44 -13.53 8.32 7.96
C THR A 44 -13.38 9.61 7.19
N THR A 45 -12.16 9.96 6.81
CA THR A 45 -11.90 10.99 5.81
C THR A 45 -12.37 10.54 4.43
N PRO A 46 -12.48 11.45 3.44
CA PRO A 46 -12.80 11.08 2.07
C PRO A 46 -11.84 10.02 1.52
N VAL A 47 -12.38 9.08 0.75
CA VAL A 47 -11.59 8.00 0.14
C VAL A 47 -10.55 8.58 -0.81
N LYS A 48 -9.31 8.16 -0.67
CA LYS A 48 -8.19 8.50 -1.54
C LYS A 48 -7.89 7.34 -2.48
N ASP A 49 -7.77 7.60 -3.77
CA ASP A 49 -7.46 6.56 -4.75
C ASP A 49 -5.95 6.30 -4.83
N GLN A 50 -5.55 5.08 -4.55
CA GLN A 50 -4.16 4.65 -4.71
C GLN A 50 -3.80 4.30 -6.17
N GLY A 51 -4.77 4.23 -7.07
CA GLY A 51 -4.59 3.79 -8.45
C GLY A 51 -3.93 2.41 -8.54
N LYS A 52 -3.05 2.25 -9.51
CA LYS A 52 -2.27 1.00 -9.72
C LYS A 52 -0.93 0.99 -8.97
N SER A 53 -0.82 1.72 -7.85
CA SER A 53 0.40 1.77 -7.04
C SER A 53 0.46 0.62 -6.02
N SER A 54 1.67 0.28 -5.56
CA SER A 54 1.87 -0.67 -4.46
C SER A 54 1.93 0.02 -3.09
N LEU A 55 1.16 1.10 -2.92
CA LEU A 55 1.18 1.98 -1.75
C LEU A 55 0.02 1.74 -0.77
N CYS A 56 -0.74 0.65 -0.92
CA CYS A 56 -1.90 0.33 -0.07
C CYS A 56 -1.59 0.45 1.43
N TRP A 57 -0.39 0.10 1.84
CA TRP A 57 0.07 0.19 3.23
C TRP A 57 0.20 1.64 3.74
N VAL A 58 0.60 2.59 2.89
CA VAL A 58 0.63 4.03 3.22
C VAL A 58 -0.79 4.53 3.39
N PHE A 59 -1.66 4.25 2.41
CA PHE A 59 -3.06 4.69 2.42
C PHE A 59 -3.80 4.14 3.64
N ALA A 60 -3.62 2.84 3.94
CA ALA A 60 -4.26 2.21 5.10
C ALA A 60 -3.77 2.81 6.42
N MET A 61 -2.44 3.01 6.57
CA MET A 61 -1.90 3.55 7.83
C MET A 61 -2.34 4.99 8.06
N LEU A 62 -2.30 5.85 7.04
CA LEU A 62 -2.75 7.23 7.17
C LEU A 62 -4.25 7.31 7.45
N ALA A 63 -5.07 6.48 6.80
CA ALA A 63 -6.51 6.41 7.09
C ALA A 63 -6.78 5.96 8.54
N THR A 64 -5.94 5.09 9.11
CA THR A 64 -6.05 4.70 10.53
C THR A 64 -5.79 5.90 11.44
N ILE A 65 -4.70 6.64 11.22
CA ILE A 65 -4.36 7.85 12.00
C ILE A 65 -5.50 8.89 11.88
N GLU A 66 -5.96 9.16 10.66
CA GLU A 66 -7.06 10.10 10.40
C GLU A 66 -8.36 9.70 11.11
N THR A 67 -8.69 8.40 11.09
CA THR A 67 -9.88 7.87 11.76
C THR A 67 -9.81 8.04 13.27
N GLU A 68 -8.64 7.79 13.88
CA GLU A 68 -8.45 7.99 15.31
C GLU A 68 -8.61 9.46 15.72
N HIS A 69 -8.08 10.40 14.93
CA HIS A 69 -8.30 11.82 15.16
C HIS A 69 -9.80 12.19 15.10
N LEU A 70 -10.51 11.69 14.08
CA LEU A 70 -11.96 11.90 13.97
C LEU A 70 -12.74 11.34 15.15
N MET A 71 -12.31 10.21 15.71
CA MET A 71 -12.94 9.60 16.90
C MET A 71 -12.67 10.41 18.18
N ARG A 72 -11.55 11.11 18.24
CA ARG A 72 -11.18 12.02 19.33
C ARG A 72 -11.86 13.41 19.20
N GLY A 73 -12.56 13.68 18.10
CA GLY A 73 -13.22 14.96 17.80
C GLY A 73 -12.31 15.97 17.10
N ASP A 74 -11.16 15.54 16.66
CA ASP A 74 -10.21 16.30 15.83
C ASP A 74 -10.34 15.87 14.35
N SER A 75 -9.83 16.67 13.43
CA SER A 75 -9.88 16.36 12.00
C SER A 75 -8.54 16.66 11.35
N VAL A 76 -7.88 15.60 10.92
CA VAL A 76 -6.68 15.68 10.11
C VAL A 76 -6.91 14.95 8.78
N ASN A 77 -6.29 15.45 7.72
CA ASN A 77 -6.28 14.83 6.40
C ASN A 77 -4.84 14.85 5.89
N LEU A 78 -4.21 13.67 5.79
CA LEU A 78 -2.77 13.53 5.62
C LEU A 78 -2.38 13.24 4.17
N SER A 79 -1.22 13.76 3.76
CA SER A 79 -0.69 13.58 2.41
C SER A 79 -0.12 12.18 2.21
N THR A 80 -0.83 11.34 1.50
CA THR A 80 -0.32 10.04 1.04
C THR A 80 0.85 10.21 0.07
N ALA A 81 0.84 11.25 -0.74
CA ALA A 81 1.90 11.57 -1.69
C ALA A 81 3.22 11.89 -0.98
N TYR A 82 3.18 12.69 0.08
CA TYR A 82 4.37 13.03 0.86
C TYR A 82 5.00 11.81 1.52
N VAL A 83 4.21 11.04 2.28
CA VAL A 83 4.72 9.84 2.97
C VAL A 83 5.24 8.81 1.97
N SER A 84 4.59 8.67 0.82
CA SER A 84 5.07 7.78 -0.25
C SER A 84 6.39 8.25 -0.87
N ARG A 85 6.58 9.57 -1.05
CA ARG A 85 7.84 10.16 -1.51
C ARG A 85 8.98 9.89 -0.52
N MET A 86 8.72 10.10 0.77
CA MET A 86 9.72 9.86 1.82
C MET A 86 10.06 8.36 1.96
N ALA A 87 9.07 7.50 1.87
CA ALA A 87 9.27 6.05 1.85
C ALA A 87 10.13 5.61 0.64
N LEU A 88 9.89 6.19 -0.54
CA LEU A 88 10.70 5.90 -1.73
C LEU A 88 12.15 6.39 -1.56
N ARG A 89 12.35 7.58 -0.97
CA ARG A 89 13.68 8.09 -0.61
C ARG A 89 14.42 7.13 0.32
N GLN A 90 13.76 6.71 1.39
CA GLN A 90 14.34 5.77 2.37
C GLN A 90 14.71 4.43 1.72
N ARG A 91 13.85 3.91 0.84
CA ARG A 91 14.13 2.69 0.08
C ARG A 91 15.32 2.83 -0.86
N MET A 92 15.43 3.97 -1.53
CA MET A 92 16.58 4.27 -2.39
C MET A 92 17.88 4.29 -1.58
N GLN A 93 17.89 4.98 -0.44
CA GLN A 93 19.06 5.05 0.45
C GLN A 93 19.48 3.66 0.94
N SER A 94 18.51 2.84 1.39
CA SER A 94 18.79 1.44 1.79
C SER A 94 19.37 0.63 0.64
N THR A 95 18.75 0.70 -0.55
CA THR A 95 19.24 -0.01 -1.75
C THR A 95 20.68 0.41 -2.11
N TYR A 96 20.99 1.71 -2.00
CA TYR A 96 22.33 2.24 -2.26
C TYR A 96 23.35 1.71 -1.23
N LEU A 97 23.03 1.78 0.07
CA LEU A 97 23.90 1.32 1.15
C LEU A 97 24.15 -0.19 1.08
N GLU A 98 23.17 -0.95 0.65
CA GLU A 98 23.26 -2.39 0.41
C GLU A 98 23.90 -2.74 -0.95
N ARG A 99 24.43 -1.75 -1.67
CA ARG A 99 25.06 -1.90 -2.99
C ARG A 99 24.18 -2.60 -4.04
N GLY A 100 22.87 -2.38 -3.96
CA GLY A 100 21.90 -2.88 -4.92
C GLY A 100 21.63 -4.38 -4.82
N THR A 101 21.92 -5.01 -3.68
CA THR A 101 21.64 -6.45 -3.45
C THR A 101 20.15 -6.77 -3.57
N HIS A 102 19.28 -5.83 -3.25
CA HIS A 102 17.85 -5.97 -3.37
C HIS A 102 17.26 -4.94 -4.35
N PRO A 103 16.29 -5.36 -5.20
CA PRO A 103 15.64 -4.42 -6.11
C PRO A 103 14.79 -3.41 -5.33
N LEU A 104 14.85 -2.15 -5.75
CA LEU A 104 14.02 -1.09 -5.19
C LEU A 104 12.56 -1.32 -5.56
N HIS A 105 11.68 -1.36 -4.56
CA HIS A 105 10.25 -1.51 -4.72
C HIS A 105 9.48 -0.72 -3.66
N LEU A 106 8.20 -0.41 -3.93
CA LEU A 106 7.32 0.33 -3.03
C LEU A 106 6.43 -0.56 -2.13
N ARG A 107 6.64 -1.85 -2.11
CA ARG A 107 5.92 -2.73 -1.18
C ARG A 107 6.38 -2.46 0.24
N GLY A 108 5.46 -2.43 1.18
CA GLY A 108 5.77 -2.15 2.58
C GLY A 108 4.65 -2.59 3.51
N MET A 109 4.83 -2.26 4.77
CA MET A 109 3.90 -2.51 5.87
C MET A 109 3.62 -1.21 6.62
N ALA A 110 2.63 -1.21 7.50
CA ALA A 110 2.26 -0.05 8.32
C ALA A 110 3.46 0.54 9.07
N SER A 111 4.32 -0.29 9.63
CA SER A 111 5.54 0.13 10.33
C SER A 111 6.48 0.98 9.45
N ASN A 112 6.56 0.71 8.15
CA ASN A 112 7.37 1.53 7.24
C ASN A 112 6.78 2.94 7.06
N ALA A 113 5.43 3.09 7.09
CA ALA A 113 4.80 4.41 7.07
C ALA A 113 5.08 5.17 8.36
N LEU A 114 4.96 4.51 9.51
CA LEU A 114 5.27 5.10 10.81
C LEU A 114 6.73 5.56 10.91
N THR A 115 7.67 4.73 10.42
CA THR A 115 9.10 5.11 10.34
C THR A 115 9.29 6.33 9.45
N ALA A 116 8.67 6.37 8.26
CA ALA A 116 8.78 7.52 7.37
C ALA A 116 8.22 8.81 8.02
N ILE A 117 7.08 8.71 8.74
CA ILE A 117 6.51 9.83 9.49
C ILE A 117 7.43 10.28 10.63
N ALA A 118 8.02 9.33 11.37
CA ALA A 118 8.92 9.64 12.48
C ALA A 118 10.21 10.33 12.01
N ASP A 119 10.77 9.90 10.88
CA ASP A 119 12.05 10.39 10.36
C ASP A 119 11.89 11.70 9.55
N TYR A 120 10.81 11.83 8.78
CA TYR A 120 10.63 12.95 7.84
C TYR A 120 9.43 13.84 8.14
N GLY A 121 8.58 13.45 9.10
CA GLY A 121 7.32 14.14 9.37
C GLY A 121 6.22 13.78 8.39
N VAL A 122 5.20 14.62 8.35
CA VAL A 122 4.05 14.47 7.44
C VAL A 122 3.55 15.85 7.00
N LEU A 123 2.78 15.89 5.93
CA LEU A 123 2.09 17.08 5.43
C LEU A 123 0.58 16.85 5.40
N ALA A 124 -0.19 17.93 5.46
CA ALA A 124 -1.62 17.88 5.16
C ALA A 124 -1.84 17.56 3.67
N HIS A 125 -2.93 16.87 3.39
CA HIS A 125 -3.29 16.46 2.02
C HIS A 125 -3.40 17.66 1.07
N ASP A 126 -4.04 18.73 1.52
CA ASP A 126 -4.26 19.93 0.70
C ASP A 126 -2.98 20.72 0.41
N THR A 127 -1.92 20.48 1.21
CA THR A 127 -0.62 21.12 1.02
C THR A 127 0.23 20.42 -0.03
N TYR A 128 0.14 19.09 -0.11
CA TYR A 128 0.89 18.29 -1.06
C TYR A 128 0.12 17.04 -1.47
N GLN A 129 -0.34 17.01 -2.71
CA GLN A 129 -1.12 15.90 -3.27
C GLN A 129 -0.70 15.60 -4.71
N VAL A 130 -0.99 14.41 -5.17
CA VAL A 130 -0.78 13.94 -6.54
C VAL A 130 -2.09 13.37 -7.07
N GLU A 131 -2.53 13.82 -8.23
CA GLU A 131 -3.80 13.39 -8.82
C GLU A 131 -3.85 11.88 -9.10
N ASN A 132 -2.71 11.30 -9.52
CA ASN A 132 -2.63 9.89 -9.87
C ASN A 132 -1.45 9.20 -9.21
N SER A 133 -1.72 8.45 -8.16
CA SER A 133 -0.70 7.70 -7.41
C SER A 133 0.02 6.62 -8.23
N SER A 134 -0.49 6.27 -9.42
CA SER A 134 0.20 5.32 -10.33
C SER A 134 1.54 5.84 -10.82
N ILE A 135 1.78 7.16 -10.77
CA ILE A 135 3.05 7.81 -11.14
C ILE A 135 4.21 7.28 -10.29
N PHE A 136 3.95 6.88 -9.05
CA PHE A 136 4.97 6.30 -8.17
C PHE A 136 5.61 5.02 -8.74
N GLY A 137 4.86 4.24 -9.53
CA GLY A 137 5.40 3.07 -10.21
C GLY A 137 6.46 3.42 -11.26
N VAL A 138 6.22 4.51 -11.99
CA VAL A 138 7.17 5.04 -12.99
C VAL A 138 8.37 5.67 -12.30
N LEU A 139 8.12 6.51 -11.29
CA LEU A 139 9.16 7.16 -10.51
C LEU A 139 10.09 6.14 -9.84
N THR A 140 9.54 5.08 -9.26
CA THR A 140 10.33 3.99 -8.65
C THR A 140 11.32 3.38 -9.64
N LYS A 141 10.91 3.14 -10.89
CA LYS A 141 11.79 2.62 -11.94
C LYS A 141 12.91 3.60 -12.29
N LYS A 142 12.59 4.89 -12.41
CA LYS A 142 13.58 5.94 -12.67
C LYS A 142 14.60 6.04 -11.54
N VAL A 143 14.12 6.10 -10.29
CA VAL A 143 14.96 6.14 -9.07
C VAL A 143 15.85 4.91 -8.96
N HIS A 144 15.30 3.71 -9.27
CA HIS A 144 16.09 2.48 -9.29
C HIS A 144 17.26 2.56 -10.29
N ASN A 145 17.02 3.07 -11.49
CA ASN A 145 18.06 3.21 -12.52
C ASN A 145 19.15 4.22 -12.08
N VAL A 146 18.75 5.36 -11.52
CA VAL A 146 19.69 6.35 -10.99
C VAL A 146 20.49 5.79 -9.82
N CYS A 147 19.84 5.06 -8.90
CA CYS A 147 20.54 4.40 -7.80
C CYS A 147 21.59 3.38 -8.28
N LYS A 148 21.25 2.58 -9.29
CA LYS A 148 22.21 1.63 -9.90
C LYS A 148 23.39 2.35 -10.54
N LEU A 149 23.13 3.47 -11.22
CA LEU A 149 24.18 4.26 -11.86
C LEU A 149 25.10 4.89 -10.80
N ALA A 150 24.53 5.46 -9.75
CA ALA A 150 25.29 6.04 -8.64
C ALA A 150 26.20 4.99 -7.95
N ILE A 151 25.69 3.77 -7.75
CA ILE A 151 26.49 2.65 -7.21
C ILE A 151 27.65 2.31 -8.16
N ALA A 152 27.38 2.20 -9.47
CA ALA A 152 28.41 1.85 -10.47
C ALA A 152 29.47 2.94 -10.63
N GLN A 153 29.10 4.19 -10.45
CA GLN A 153 30.00 5.36 -10.56
C GLN A 153 30.65 5.75 -9.23
N HIS A 154 30.35 5.03 -8.14
CA HIS A 154 30.79 5.37 -6.79
C HIS A 154 30.43 6.81 -6.37
N GLU A 155 29.27 7.30 -6.80
CA GLU A 155 28.78 8.62 -6.37
C GLU A 155 28.45 8.62 -4.88
N GLY A 156 28.62 9.78 -4.22
CA GLY A 156 28.25 9.94 -2.81
C GLY A 156 26.73 9.94 -2.61
N LEU A 157 26.30 9.56 -1.41
CA LEU A 157 24.87 9.49 -1.04
C LEU A 157 24.17 10.85 -1.18
N ASP A 158 24.87 11.96 -0.89
CA ASP A 158 24.31 13.31 -0.99
C ASP A 158 23.94 13.64 -2.45
N ARG A 159 24.80 13.32 -3.39
CA ARG A 159 24.52 13.51 -4.81
C ARG A 159 23.38 12.63 -5.30
N LEU A 160 23.31 11.39 -4.83
CA LEU A 160 22.15 10.53 -5.10
C LEU A 160 20.85 11.11 -4.55
N ASN A 161 20.88 11.71 -3.35
CA ASN A 161 19.73 12.40 -2.78
C ASN A 161 19.31 13.61 -3.64
N GLU A 162 20.26 14.42 -4.14
CA GLU A 162 19.95 15.53 -5.06
C GLU A 162 19.30 15.04 -6.36
N HIS A 163 19.80 13.96 -6.94
CA HIS A 163 19.17 13.33 -8.10
C HIS A 163 17.76 12.85 -7.80
N PHE A 164 17.55 12.25 -6.62
CA PHE A 164 16.22 11.82 -6.19
C PHE A 164 15.25 13.00 -6.07
N GLU A 165 15.65 14.08 -5.38
CA GLU A 165 14.79 15.25 -5.21
C GLU A 165 14.43 15.86 -6.57
N SER A 166 15.39 16.00 -7.49
CA SER A 166 15.14 16.51 -8.85
C SER A 166 14.13 15.64 -9.61
N LEU A 167 14.25 14.31 -9.55
CA LEU A 167 13.32 13.38 -10.19
C LEU A 167 11.93 13.41 -9.55
N ALA A 168 11.90 13.52 -8.24
CA ALA A 168 10.66 13.56 -7.47
C ALA A 168 9.92 14.88 -7.73
N ASP A 169 10.63 16.03 -7.75
CA ASP A 169 10.04 17.33 -8.06
C ASP A 169 9.46 17.39 -9.47
N LEU A 170 10.16 16.84 -10.45
CA LEU A 170 9.67 16.74 -11.83
C LEU A 170 8.44 15.84 -11.99
N SER A 171 8.32 14.83 -11.13
CA SER A 171 7.27 13.83 -11.26
C SER A 171 6.05 14.10 -10.37
N LEU A 172 6.26 14.62 -9.17
CA LEU A 172 5.25 14.78 -8.11
C LEU A 172 4.99 16.25 -7.75
N GLY A 173 5.78 17.17 -8.27
CA GLY A 173 5.82 18.57 -7.85
C GLY A 173 6.81 18.82 -6.71
N ALA A 174 7.27 20.08 -6.62
CA ALA A 174 8.19 20.49 -5.57
C ALA A 174 7.54 20.47 -4.19
N LEU A 175 8.33 20.11 -3.18
CA LEU A 175 7.87 20.17 -1.79
C LEU A 175 7.69 21.61 -1.33
N PRO A 176 6.64 21.93 -0.55
CA PRO A 176 6.53 23.22 0.12
C PRO A 176 7.67 23.38 1.14
N LYS A 177 7.93 24.61 1.55
CA LYS A 177 8.98 24.87 2.55
C LYS A 177 8.50 24.54 3.98
N ALA A 178 7.21 24.68 4.23
CA ALA A 178 6.58 24.48 5.53
C ALA A 178 5.11 24.10 5.38
N GLN A 179 4.52 23.63 6.47
CA GLN A 179 3.09 23.39 6.61
C GLN A 179 2.43 24.56 7.31
N PHE A 180 1.45 25.19 6.65
CA PHE A 180 0.61 26.20 7.31
C PHE A 180 -0.71 25.57 7.75
N MET A 181 -1.04 25.70 9.02
CA MET A 181 -2.30 25.22 9.59
C MET A 181 -2.72 26.07 10.77
N LEU A 182 -4.01 26.40 10.89
CA LEU A 182 -4.58 27.18 11.99
C LEU A 182 -3.86 28.52 12.24
N GLY A 183 -3.33 29.16 11.20
CA GLY A 183 -2.64 30.43 11.29
C GLY A 183 -1.19 30.36 11.78
N ALA A 184 -0.63 29.17 11.93
CA ALA A 184 0.76 28.96 12.31
C ALA A 184 1.53 28.18 11.25
N GLU A 185 2.84 28.39 11.22
CA GLU A 185 3.78 27.67 10.38
C GLU A 185 4.42 26.54 11.18
N TYR A 186 4.44 25.34 10.60
CA TYR A 186 5.03 24.14 11.19
C TYR A 186 6.08 23.56 10.26
N THR A 187 7.17 23.08 10.79
CA THR A 187 8.02 22.13 10.08
C THR A 187 7.29 20.80 9.89
N PHE A 188 7.68 20.01 8.91
CA PHE A 188 7.04 18.70 8.63
C PHE A 188 7.14 17.75 9.83
N GLY A 189 8.28 17.81 10.57
CA GLY A 189 8.48 17.03 11.76
C GLY A 189 7.62 17.48 12.94
N GLU A 190 7.42 18.78 13.15
CA GLU A 190 6.53 19.31 14.19
C GLU A 190 5.09 18.91 13.91
N PHE A 191 4.62 19.10 12.67
CA PHE A 191 3.28 18.66 12.28
C PHE A 191 3.14 17.14 12.42
N GLY A 192 4.13 16.37 12.00
CA GLY A 192 4.15 14.90 12.17
C GLY A 192 3.99 14.47 13.62
N ARG A 193 4.73 15.09 14.54
CA ARG A 193 4.63 14.79 15.98
C ARG A 193 3.32 15.23 16.61
N SER A 194 2.64 16.23 16.05
CA SER A 194 1.34 16.67 16.57
C SER A 194 0.22 15.70 16.21
N VAL A 195 0.32 14.99 15.08
CA VAL A 195 -0.70 14.06 14.59
C VAL A 195 -0.39 12.59 14.84
N CYS A 196 0.87 12.22 15.00
CA CYS A 196 1.29 10.83 15.19
C CYS A 196 2.53 10.78 16.09
N ARG A 197 2.34 10.42 17.34
CA ARG A 197 3.47 10.21 18.27
C ARG A 197 4.17 8.91 17.95
N ARG A 198 5.48 8.88 18.14
CA ARG A 198 6.32 7.72 17.82
C ARG A 198 5.92 6.44 18.54
N ASP A 199 5.37 6.57 19.74
CA ASP A 199 4.97 5.50 20.67
C ASP A 199 3.48 5.14 20.61
N GLU A 200 2.69 5.83 19.77
CA GLU A 200 1.23 5.72 19.76
C GLU A 200 0.73 4.45 19.03
N TYR A 201 1.53 3.92 18.09
CA TYR A 201 1.14 2.79 17.22
C TYR A 201 2.13 1.61 17.30
N VAL A 202 2.86 1.48 18.38
CA VAL A 202 3.83 0.40 18.62
C VAL A 202 3.22 -0.73 19.42
#